data_c5b09aed601c821b4370f995cd4b499b
#
_entry.id   c5b09aed601c821b4370f995cd4b499b
#
_cell.length_a   1.000
_cell.length_b   1.000
_cell.length_c   1.000
_cell.angle_alpha   90.00
_cell.angle_beta   90.00
_cell.angle_gamma   90.00
#
_symmetry.space_group_name_H-M   'P 1'
#
loop_
_entity.id
_entity.type
_entity.pdbx_description
1 polymer ?
#
loop_
_entity_poly.entity_id
_entity_poly.type
_entity_poly.pdbx_seq_one_letter_code
_entity_poly.pdbx_strand_id
1 'polypeptide(L)'
;MKTITSIIIVAIFVLTSCNREPSLDRYFVENQTNKSFVSVDVSPAMFNTAKAKFTAEQAAALKSFKKMNVLYFKKTNANTKEFEAERLKIKTVLQNDKYQNLMKFGMGKDIASISYVGSENNISEFIISGNKNDVGLAIIRIQGKDMSPDNVMKIAEAMQSGNFDFEAFKPILEMIKK
;
A
#
# COMPACT_ATOMS: atom_id res chain seq x y z
N MET A 1 36.44 2.39 -42.18
CA MET A 1 36.61 2.75 -40.76
C MET A 1 35.48 3.66 -40.25
N LYS A 2 35.02 4.70 -40.97
CA LYS A 2 33.94 5.60 -40.53
C LYS A 2 32.57 4.91 -40.27
N THR A 3 32.21 3.89 -41.06
CA THR A 3 30.96 3.13 -40.91
C THR A 3 30.94 2.24 -39.67
N ILE A 4 32.07 1.64 -39.32
CA ILE A 4 32.19 0.77 -38.13
C ILE A 4 32.09 1.62 -36.85
N THR A 5 32.67 2.80 -36.83
CA THR A 5 32.60 3.74 -35.70
C THR A 5 31.17 4.24 -35.46
N SER A 6 30.39 4.50 -36.51
CA SER A 6 28.96 4.86 -36.39
C SER A 6 28.11 3.75 -35.80
N ILE A 7 28.35 2.49 -36.15
CA ILE A 7 27.60 1.35 -35.63
C ILE A 7 27.86 1.15 -34.14
N ILE A 8 29.10 1.35 -33.70
CA ILE A 8 29.47 1.23 -32.28
C ILE A 8 28.81 2.33 -31.43
N ILE A 9 28.72 3.55 -31.93
CA ILE A 9 28.05 4.67 -31.22
C ILE A 9 26.56 4.42 -31.06
N VAL A 10 25.87 3.86 -32.06
CA VAL A 10 24.44 3.50 -31.98
C VAL A 10 24.21 2.35 -31.00
N ALA A 11 25.12 1.37 -30.93
CA ALA A 11 24.98 0.25 -30.00
C ALA A 11 25.11 0.65 -28.52
N ILE A 12 25.86 1.72 -28.21
CA ILE A 12 26.02 2.22 -26.83
C ILE A 12 24.73 2.93 -26.33
N PHE A 13 23.96 3.54 -27.23
CA PHE A 13 22.72 4.22 -26.85
C PHE A 13 21.57 3.27 -26.49
N VAL A 14 21.61 2.00 -26.91
CA VAL A 14 20.54 1.01 -26.63
C VAL A 14 20.68 0.40 -25.23
N LEU A 15 21.83 0.57 -24.56
CA LEU A 15 22.11 0.00 -23.24
C LEU A 15 21.73 0.90 -22.07
N THR A 16 21.14 2.08 -22.30
CA THR A 16 20.49 2.86 -21.23
C THR A 16 19.18 2.19 -20.87
N SER A 17 19.25 0.98 -20.33
CA SER A 17 18.14 0.34 -19.64
C SER A 17 17.67 1.30 -18.55
N CYS A 18 16.45 1.83 -18.69
CA CYS A 18 15.79 2.61 -17.66
C CYS A 18 15.73 1.78 -16.38
N ASN A 19 16.71 1.94 -15.52
CA ASN A 19 16.64 1.48 -14.14
C ASN A 19 15.57 2.35 -13.45
N ARG A 20 14.28 2.00 -13.66
CA ARG A 20 13.17 2.67 -12.99
C ARG A 20 13.26 2.36 -11.52
N GLU A 21 13.39 3.39 -10.72
CA GLU A 21 13.40 3.26 -9.27
C GLU A 21 12.20 2.44 -8.78
N PRO A 22 12.40 1.59 -7.76
CA PRO A 22 11.31 0.84 -7.15
C PRO A 22 10.23 1.80 -6.65
N SER A 23 8.99 1.60 -7.07
CA SER A 23 7.87 2.44 -6.65
C SER A 23 6.71 1.59 -6.12
N LEU A 24 5.92 2.18 -5.24
CA LEU A 24 4.76 1.50 -4.66
C LEU A 24 3.69 1.22 -5.73
N ASP A 25 3.52 2.13 -6.70
CA ASP A 25 2.60 1.92 -7.83
C ASP A 25 2.95 0.64 -8.58
N ARG A 26 4.21 0.49 -8.93
CA ARG A 26 4.71 -0.69 -9.63
C ARG A 26 4.56 -1.95 -8.77
N TYR A 27 4.89 -1.86 -7.49
CA TYR A 27 4.75 -2.98 -6.56
C TYR A 27 3.29 -3.48 -6.49
N PHE A 28 2.31 -2.57 -6.42
CA PHE A 28 0.90 -2.94 -6.45
C PHE A 28 0.51 -3.59 -7.78
N VAL A 29 0.88 -3.00 -8.92
CA VAL A 29 0.56 -3.55 -10.25
C VAL A 29 1.14 -4.95 -10.44
N GLU A 30 2.40 -5.17 -10.07
CA GLU A 30 3.07 -6.47 -10.21
C GLU A 30 2.43 -7.55 -9.32
N ASN A 31 1.90 -7.17 -8.16
CA ASN A 31 1.36 -8.12 -7.18
C ASN A 31 -0.16 -8.27 -7.21
N GLN A 32 -0.90 -7.48 -7.99
CA GLN A 32 -2.35 -7.62 -8.15
C GLN A 32 -2.76 -8.98 -8.71
N THR A 33 -1.95 -9.56 -9.59
CA THR A 33 -2.21 -10.86 -10.23
C THR A 33 -1.32 -11.97 -9.71
N ASN A 34 -0.45 -11.67 -8.76
CA ASN A 34 0.45 -12.65 -8.16
C ASN A 34 -0.33 -13.55 -7.18
N LYS A 35 -0.30 -14.87 -7.42
CA LYS A 35 -1.02 -15.89 -6.63
C LYS A 35 -0.58 -15.95 -5.15
N SER A 36 0.60 -15.45 -4.83
CA SER A 36 1.10 -15.37 -3.44
C SER A 36 0.48 -14.22 -2.64
N PHE A 37 -0.26 -13.32 -3.33
CA PHE A 37 -0.90 -12.16 -2.71
C PHE A 37 -2.42 -12.23 -2.79
N VAL A 38 -3.07 -11.74 -1.74
CA VAL A 38 -4.47 -11.30 -1.78
C VAL A 38 -4.48 -9.81 -2.07
N SER A 39 -5.13 -9.40 -3.16
CA SER A 39 -5.28 -8.00 -3.54
C SER A 39 -6.73 -7.57 -3.42
N VAL A 40 -6.95 -6.43 -2.78
CA VAL A 40 -8.28 -5.85 -2.58
C VAL A 40 -8.26 -4.37 -2.89
N ASP A 41 -9.20 -3.94 -3.72
CA ASP A 41 -9.46 -2.54 -4.01
C ASP A 41 -10.79 -2.12 -3.35
N VAL A 42 -10.72 -1.07 -2.54
CA VAL A 42 -11.87 -0.52 -1.81
C VAL A 42 -12.15 0.89 -2.31
N SER A 43 -13.37 1.13 -2.77
CA SER A 43 -13.85 2.47 -3.15
C SER A 43 -14.74 3.07 -2.05
N PRO A 44 -14.88 4.40 -1.97
CA PRO A 44 -15.80 5.04 -1.04
C PRO A 44 -17.25 4.55 -1.16
N ALA A 45 -17.66 4.13 -2.35
CA ALA A 45 -19.00 3.61 -2.61
C ALA A 45 -19.33 2.29 -1.86
N MET A 46 -18.27 1.56 -1.44
CA MET A 46 -18.44 0.34 -0.62
C MET A 46 -18.84 0.65 0.83
N PHE A 47 -18.63 1.90 1.27
CA PHE A 47 -19.06 2.35 2.58
C PHE A 47 -20.54 2.76 2.48
N ASN A 48 -21.44 1.96 2.99
CA ASN A 48 -22.87 2.26 2.96
C ASN A 48 -23.19 3.40 3.96
N THR A 49 -22.96 4.64 3.50
CA THR A 49 -23.16 5.85 4.30
C THR A 49 -24.62 6.08 4.70
N ALA A 50 -25.57 5.44 4.02
CA ALA A 50 -27.00 5.59 4.33
C ALA A 50 -27.43 4.82 5.60
N LYS A 51 -26.73 3.72 5.93
CA LYS A 51 -27.00 2.91 7.14
C LYS A 51 -26.05 3.25 8.29
N ALA A 52 -24.91 3.85 8.00
CA ALA A 52 -23.90 4.17 8.98
C ALA A 52 -24.20 5.53 9.64
N LYS A 53 -24.22 5.56 10.96
CA LYS A 53 -24.35 6.79 11.75
C LYS A 53 -22.95 7.44 11.91
N PHE A 54 -22.44 8.04 10.84
CA PHE A 54 -21.18 8.78 10.93
C PHE A 54 -21.39 10.13 11.62
N THR A 55 -20.40 10.53 12.42
CA THR A 55 -20.31 11.92 12.88
C THR A 55 -20.02 12.85 11.69
N ALA A 56 -20.24 14.15 11.86
CA ALA A 56 -19.92 15.13 10.81
C ALA A 56 -18.44 15.09 10.41
N GLU A 57 -17.56 14.88 11.38
CA GLU A 57 -16.10 14.76 11.15
C GLU A 57 -15.75 13.47 10.40
N GLN A 58 -16.35 12.33 10.77
CA GLN A 58 -16.15 11.07 10.06
C GLN A 58 -16.67 11.15 8.61
N ALA A 59 -17.82 11.79 8.39
CA ALA A 59 -18.35 12.02 7.05
C ALA A 59 -17.44 12.94 6.21
N ALA A 60 -16.86 13.98 6.82
CA ALA A 60 -15.88 14.86 6.17
C ALA A 60 -14.59 14.10 5.83
N ALA A 61 -14.08 13.27 6.75
CA ALA A 61 -12.91 12.44 6.52
C ALA A 61 -13.13 11.45 5.35
N LEU A 62 -14.31 10.83 5.27
CA LEU A 62 -14.66 9.94 4.15
C LEU A 62 -14.71 10.67 2.79
N LYS A 63 -15.07 11.95 2.75
CA LYS A 63 -15.05 12.75 1.51
C LYS A 63 -13.65 13.00 0.97
N SER A 64 -12.63 13.05 1.84
CA SER A 64 -11.23 13.18 1.43
C SER A 64 -10.67 11.90 0.82
N PHE A 65 -11.29 10.76 1.10
CA PHE A 65 -10.89 9.43 0.65
C PHE A 65 -11.38 9.15 -0.78
N LYS A 66 -10.50 8.65 -1.63
CA LYS A 66 -10.82 8.30 -3.03
C LYS A 66 -10.73 6.81 -3.32
N LYS A 67 -9.70 6.16 -2.79
CA LYS A 67 -9.41 4.75 -3.07
C LYS A 67 -8.52 4.17 -1.98
N MET A 68 -8.73 2.90 -1.65
CA MET A 68 -7.81 2.12 -0.84
C MET A 68 -7.46 0.83 -1.56
N ASN A 69 -6.17 0.54 -1.62
CA ASN A 69 -5.64 -0.72 -2.12
C ASN A 69 -5.01 -1.48 -0.96
N VAL A 70 -5.29 -2.76 -0.89
CA VAL A 70 -4.70 -3.68 0.09
C VAL A 70 -3.98 -4.78 -0.64
N LEU A 71 -2.74 -5.05 -0.24
CA LEU A 71 -2.01 -6.26 -0.60
C LEU A 71 -1.66 -7.01 0.68
N TYR A 72 -1.97 -8.29 0.70
CA TYR A 72 -1.62 -9.17 1.81
C TYR A 72 -0.89 -10.41 1.29
N PHE A 73 0.30 -10.64 1.81
CA PHE A 73 1.09 -11.85 1.56
C PHE A 73 1.04 -12.73 2.81
N LYS A 74 0.43 -13.92 2.70
CA LYS A 74 0.37 -14.87 3.80
C LYS A 74 1.66 -15.67 3.89
N LYS A 75 2.37 -15.57 5.01
CA LYS A 75 3.56 -16.40 5.25
C LYS A 75 3.17 -17.80 5.64
N THR A 76 3.89 -18.77 5.09
CA THR A 76 3.85 -20.19 5.43
C THR A 76 5.28 -20.72 5.54
N ASN A 77 5.44 -21.95 6.02
CA ASN A 77 6.77 -22.58 6.07
C ASN A 77 7.35 -22.81 4.67
N ALA A 78 6.50 -23.02 3.67
CA ALA A 78 6.92 -23.27 2.29
C ALA A 78 7.41 -22.03 1.54
N ASN A 79 6.94 -20.82 1.90
CA ASN A 79 7.24 -19.57 1.19
C ASN A 79 8.13 -18.59 1.98
N THR A 80 8.87 -19.07 2.98
CA THR A 80 9.69 -18.21 3.84
C THR A 80 10.71 -17.38 3.06
N LYS A 81 11.36 -17.93 2.01
CA LYS A 81 12.31 -17.18 1.19
C LYS A 81 11.63 -16.07 0.39
N GLU A 82 10.46 -16.33 -0.16
CA GLU A 82 9.65 -15.36 -0.88
C GLU A 82 9.18 -14.24 0.06
N PHE A 83 8.70 -14.58 1.25
CA PHE A 83 8.35 -13.62 2.29
C PHE A 83 9.50 -12.66 2.63
N GLU A 84 10.71 -13.17 2.85
CA GLU A 84 11.87 -12.33 3.14
C GLU A 84 12.23 -11.42 1.96
N ALA A 85 12.11 -11.92 0.73
CA ALA A 85 12.34 -11.11 -0.48
C ALA A 85 11.30 -9.98 -0.60
N GLU A 86 10.02 -10.28 -0.40
CA GLU A 86 8.95 -9.26 -0.47
C GLU A 86 9.07 -8.23 0.67
N ARG A 87 9.43 -8.65 1.86
CA ARG A 87 9.71 -7.77 2.99
C ARG A 87 10.86 -6.79 2.68
N LEU A 88 11.92 -7.25 2.02
CA LEU A 88 13.02 -6.39 1.60
C LEU A 88 12.63 -5.44 0.47
N LYS A 89 11.86 -5.90 -0.52
CA LYS A 89 11.35 -5.05 -1.61
C LYS A 89 10.54 -3.88 -1.08
N ILE A 90 9.55 -4.15 -0.22
CA ILE A 90 8.70 -3.07 0.31
C ILE A 90 9.48 -2.11 1.20
N LYS A 91 10.44 -2.63 1.99
CA LYS A 91 11.35 -1.79 2.75
C LYS A 91 12.11 -0.83 1.83
N THR A 92 12.68 -1.32 0.73
CA THR A 92 13.42 -0.50 -0.25
C THR A 92 12.50 0.53 -0.91
N VAL A 93 11.29 0.13 -1.31
CA VAL A 93 10.31 1.06 -1.89
C VAL A 93 9.98 2.20 -0.93
N LEU A 94 9.71 1.89 0.34
CA LEU A 94 9.32 2.88 1.35
C LEU A 94 10.50 3.72 1.90
N GLN A 95 11.74 3.41 1.51
CA GLN A 95 12.91 4.23 1.81
C GLN A 95 13.11 5.40 0.84
N ASN A 96 12.34 5.46 -0.26
CA ASN A 96 12.37 6.59 -1.16
C ASN A 96 11.84 7.85 -0.47
N ASP A 97 12.50 8.99 -0.67
CA ASP A 97 12.19 10.29 -0.02
C ASP A 97 10.76 10.78 -0.26
N LYS A 98 10.09 10.24 -1.28
CA LYS A 98 8.66 10.49 -1.52
C LYS A 98 7.77 10.07 -0.34
N TYR A 99 8.17 9.03 0.41
CA TYR A 99 7.38 8.46 1.51
C TYR A 99 7.91 8.97 2.85
N GLN A 100 7.26 9.99 3.38
CA GLN A 100 7.62 10.56 4.68
C GLN A 100 7.06 9.66 5.79
N ASN A 101 7.91 9.26 6.74
CA ASN A 101 7.49 8.41 7.83
C ASN A 101 6.77 9.22 8.90
N LEU A 102 5.51 8.87 9.19
CA LEU A 102 4.72 9.46 10.26
C LEU A 102 4.93 8.69 11.57
N MET A 103 4.97 7.36 11.49
CA MET A 103 5.05 6.51 12.67
C MET A 103 5.65 5.16 12.30
N LYS A 104 6.49 4.63 13.20
CA LYS A 104 7.10 3.31 13.05
C LYS A 104 7.12 2.58 14.38
N PHE A 105 6.64 1.36 14.36
CA PHE A 105 6.70 0.43 15.48
C PHE A 105 7.51 -0.79 15.07
N GLY A 106 8.20 -1.40 16.03
CA GLY A 106 8.92 -2.63 15.73
C GLY A 106 9.39 -3.35 16.97
N MET A 107 9.36 -4.68 16.87
CA MET A 107 9.95 -5.58 17.85
C MET A 107 10.68 -6.68 17.09
N GLY A 108 12.01 -6.64 17.11
CA GLY A 108 12.85 -7.57 16.35
C GLY A 108 12.65 -7.44 14.83
N LYS A 109 12.13 -8.50 14.20
CA LYS A 109 11.84 -8.52 12.75
C LYS A 109 10.42 -8.05 12.42
N ASP A 110 9.54 -7.95 13.41
CA ASP A 110 8.17 -7.49 13.23
C ASP A 110 8.15 -5.96 13.20
N ILE A 111 7.70 -5.39 12.12
CA ILE A 111 7.71 -3.95 11.90
C ILE A 111 6.34 -3.54 11.35
N ALA A 112 5.82 -2.44 11.88
CA ALA A 112 4.70 -1.72 11.30
C ALA A 112 5.09 -0.24 11.13
N SER A 113 4.65 0.38 10.04
CA SER A 113 4.88 1.80 9.79
C SER A 113 3.68 2.44 9.11
N ILE A 114 3.54 3.72 9.37
CA ILE A 114 2.64 4.62 8.67
C ILE A 114 3.50 5.67 8.00
N SER A 115 3.38 5.78 6.68
CA SER A 115 4.03 6.79 5.87
C SER A 115 3.00 7.57 5.07
N TYR A 116 3.38 8.73 4.56
CA TYR A 116 2.50 9.56 3.74
C TYR A 116 3.24 10.21 2.59
N VAL A 117 2.49 10.68 1.59
CA VAL A 117 2.96 11.47 0.45
C VAL A 117 2.25 12.81 0.45
N GLY A 118 3.00 13.89 0.32
CA GLY A 118 2.49 15.26 0.33
C GLY A 118 3.08 16.08 1.46
N SER A 119 2.40 17.16 1.85
CA SER A 119 2.72 17.94 3.05
C SER A 119 1.76 17.58 4.18
N GLU A 120 2.11 17.89 5.43
CA GLU A 120 1.30 17.56 6.62
C GLU A 120 -0.16 18.01 6.54
N ASN A 121 -0.44 19.12 5.84
CA ASN A 121 -1.77 19.68 5.67
C ASN A 121 -2.42 19.33 4.33
N ASN A 122 -1.71 18.61 3.44
CA ASN A 122 -2.20 18.24 2.13
C ASN A 122 -1.61 16.89 1.72
N ILE A 123 -2.08 15.86 2.38
CA ILE A 123 -1.64 14.49 2.15
C ILE A 123 -2.47 13.91 1.01
N SER A 124 -1.78 13.34 0.01
CA SER A 124 -2.39 12.66 -1.13
C SER A 124 -2.47 11.16 -0.96
N GLU A 125 -1.55 10.58 -0.18
CA GLU A 125 -1.52 9.14 0.11
C GLU A 125 -1.09 8.88 1.54
N PHE A 126 -1.73 7.89 2.18
CA PHE A 126 -1.23 7.20 3.37
C PHE A 126 -0.87 5.76 3.01
N ILE A 127 0.24 5.30 3.56
CA ILE A 127 0.73 3.95 3.39
C ILE A 127 0.90 3.32 4.77
N ILE A 128 0.09 2.32 5.07
CA ILE A 128 0.25 1.50 6.27
C ILE A 128 0.90 0.20 5.82
N SER A 129 2.08 -0.08 6.32
CA SER A 129 2.77 -1.34 6.04
C SER A 129 3.06 -2.07 7.34
N GLY A 130 2.91 -3.38 7.33
CA GLY A 130 3.21 -4.21 8.47
C GLY A 130 3.69 -5.58 8.04
N ASN A 131 4.72 -6.10 8.71
CA ASN A 131 5.11 -7.48 8.60
C ASN A 131 5.20 -8.12 9.97
N LYS A 132 4.69 -9.33 10.08
CA LYS A 132 4.81 -10.18 11.27
C LYS A 132 5.36 -11.53 10.82
N ASN A 133 6.43 -11.95 11.46
CA ASN A 133 7.21 -13.12 11.02
C ASN A 133 6.40 -14.43 10.97
N ASP A 134 5.36 -14.55 11.78
CA ASP A 134 4.51 -15.75 11.87
C ASP A 134 3.20 -15.63 11.06
N VAL A 135 2.90 -14.44 10.51
CA VAL A 135 1.62 -14.14 9.85
C VAL A 135 1.80 -13.78 8.39
N GLY A 136 2.68 -12.81 8.08
CA GLY A 136 2.88 -12.34 6.73
C GLY A 136 3.18 -10.85 6.62
N LEU A 137 2.93 -10.30 5.44
CA LEU A 137 3.15 -8.90 5.08
C LEU A 137 1.84 -8.30 4.60
N ALA A 138 1.49 -7.13 5.13
CA ALA A 138 0.35 -6.36 4.66
C ALA A 138 0.78 -4.95 4.26
N ILE A 139 0.21 -4.44 3.18
CA ILE A 139 0.38 -3.07 2.72
C ILE A 139 -1.00 -2.52 2.38
N ILE A 140 -1.35 -1.42 3.03
CA ILE A 140 -2.59 -0.68 2.77
C ILE A 140 -2.20 0.70 2.25
N ARG A 141 -2.65 1.03 1.07
CA ARG A 141 -2.46 2.33 0.45
C ARG A 141 -3.79 3.05 0.39
N ILE A 142 -3.89 4.18 1.05
CA ILE A 142 -5.08 5.04 1.05
C ILE A 142 -4.76 6.27 0.21
N GLN A 143 -5.51 6.50 -0.83
CA GLN A 143 -5.38 7.65 -1.72
C GLN A 143 -6.55 8.60 -1.54
N GLY A 144 -6.28 9.88 -1.56
CA GLY A 144 -7.30 10.89 -1.36
C GLY A 144 -6.87 12.28 -1.82
N LYS A 145 -7.60 13.28 -1.38
CA LYS A 145 -7.29 14.68 -1.63
C LYS A 145 -7.44 15.47 -0.33
N ASP A 146 -6.46 16.32 -0.04
CA ASP A 146 -6.45 17.18 1.13
C ASP A 146 -6.67 16.38 2.44
N MET A 147 -6.06 15.19 2.51
CA MET A 147 -6.13 14.34 3.70
C MET A 147 -5.21 14.89 4.79
N SER A 148 -5.54 14.59 6.04
CA SER A 148 -4.71 14.84 7.21
C SER A 148 -4.55 13.56 8.04
N PRO A 149 -3.57 13.47 8.95
CA PRO A 149 -3.46 12.34 9.87
C PRO A 149 -4.74 12.12 10.69
N ASP A 150 -5.43 13.19 11.09
CA ASP A 150 -6.70 13.14 11.81
C ASP A 150 -7.80 12.47 10.98
N ASN A 151 -7.88 12.73 9.68
CA ASN A 151 -8.84 12.07 8.78
C ASN A 151 -8.68 10.54 8.79
N VAL A 152 -7.43 10.05 8.80
CA VAL A 152 -7.17 8.60 8.85
C VAL A 152 -7.60 8.01 10.19
N MET A 153 -7.35 8.73 11.30
CA MET A 153 -7.80 8.31 12.62
C MET A 153 -9.32 8.26 12.70
N LYS A 154 -10.04 9.27 12.19
CA LYS A 154 -11.51 9.32 12.14
C LYS A 154 -12.11 8.18 11.31
N ILE A 155 -11.47 7.83 10.19
CA ILE A 155 -11.88 6.67 9.38
C ILE A 155 -11.66 5.37 10.17
N ALA A 156 -10.51 5.21 10.84
CA ALA A 156 -10.23 4.04 11.65
C ALA A 156 -11.22 3.90 12.83
N GLU A 157 -11.55 4.98 13.52
CA GLU A 157 -12.58 5.02 14.57
C GLU A 157 -13.95 4.62 14.02
N ALA A 158 -14.33 5.14 12.85
CA ALA A 158 -15.58 4.78 12.18
C ALA A 158 -15.63 3.28 11.85
N MET A 159 -14.50 2.70 11.42
CA MET A 159 -14.40 1.25 11.18
C MET A 159 -14.57 0.43 12.47
N GLN A 160 -14.00 0.87 13.59
CA GLN A 160 -14.08 0.16 14.87
C GLN A 160 -15.45 0.25 15.52
N SER A 161 -16.18 1.36 15.34
CA SER A 161 -17.49 1.60 15.96
C SER A 161 -18.64 0.75 15.38
N GLY A 162 -18.36 -0.16 14.45
CA GLY A 162 -19.36 -1.04 13.82
C GLY A 162 -20.31 -0.32 12.85
N ASN A 163 -20.06 0.95 12.57
CA ASN A 163 -20.82 1.74 11.60
C ASN A 163 -20.52 1.37 10.14
N PHE A 164 -19.65 0.40 9.94
CA PHE A 164 -19.29 -0.14 8.63
C PHE A 164 -20.07 -1.42 8.33
N ASP A 165 -20.57 -1.51 7.13
CA ASP A 165 -21.09 -2.78 6.61
C ASP A 165 -19.93 -3.70 6.24
N PHE A 166 -19.47 -4.49 7.22
CA PHE A 166 -18.43 -5.48 7.01
C PHE A 166 -18.86 -6.67 6.12
N GLU A 167 -20.15 -6.78 5.76
CA GLU A 167 -20.63 -7.85 4.88
C GLU A 167 -19.90 -7.83 3.53
N ALA A 168 -19.63 -6.63 2.98
CA ALA A 168 -18.87 -6.47 1.75
C ALA A 168 -17.42 -6.97 1.87
N PHE A 169 -16.89 -7.06 3.09
CA PHE A 169 -15.52 -7.51 3.37
C PHE A 169 -15.45 -8.98 3.84
N LYS A 170 -16.59 -9.62 4.12
CA LYS A 170 -16.59 -11.05 4.54
C LYS A 170 -15.79 -11.96 3.63
N PRO A 171 -15.94 -11.91 2.29
CA PRO A 171 -15.16 -12.77 1.40
C PRO A 171 -13.66 -12.57 1.57
N ILE A 172 -13.23 -11.34 1.80
CA ILE A 172 -11.82 -10.97 2.00
C ILE A 172 -11.30 -11.53 3.32
N LEU A 173 -12.07 -11.36 4.40
CA LEU A 173 -11.72 -11.86 5.72
C LEU A 173 -11.63 -13.39 5.74
N GLU A 174 -12.47 -14.08 4.98
CA GLU A 174 -12.41 -15.53 4.83
C GLU A 174 -11.19 -16.00 4.03
N MET A 175 -10.79 -15.25 3.00
CA MET A 175 -9.57 -15.54 2.25
C MET A 175 -8.30 -15.37 3.10
N ILE A 176 -8.29 -14.44 4.04
CA ILE A 176 -7.15 -14.21 4.95
C ILE A 176 -7.10 -15.28 6.05
N LYS A 177 -8.25 -15.81 6.48
CA LYS A 177 -8.33 -16.84 7.54
C LYS A 177 -7.93 -18.24 7.05
N LYS A 178 -8.09 -18.54 5.77
CA LYS A 178 -7.65 -19.81 5.16
C LYS A 178 -6.15 -19.80 4.86
#